data_996c708f4cda8b873a7f931042f6d8dc
#
_entry.id   996c708f4cda8b873a7f931042f6d8dc
#
_cell.length_a   1.000
_cell.length_b   1.000
_cell.length_c   1.000
_cell.angle_alpha   90.00
_cell.angle_beta   90.00
_cell.angle_gamma   90.00
#
_symmetry.space_group_name_H-M   'P 1'
#
loop_
_entity.id
_entity.type
_entity.pdbx_description
1 polymer ?
#
loop_
_entity_poly.entity_id
_entity_poly.type
_entity_poly.pdbx_seq_one_letter_code
_entity_poly.pdbx_strand_id
1 'polypeptide(L)'
;MLNSRARMERSRFTSQQINEKLAKALEDNTVTKDKLEDYMGKNGTAMDETNANGVTSKDKLPLGLYLIVETKAPENVTYTTNPWFVQLPSTDSKGDDWFYDVICYPKNETGNPTLDKRVRNNPDQDNVTTANTDRLADFTSARNEYKYQSTVTASKAERLDYQFISKLPHITSSTTYLSTYTFNDTMANGMTYGKDAVIAIYETKDAADRTNVNNVEKSGALAVWKSSDTDPKFAATYGKSGDDPAMKIEMTKAGLNELNKKYSDKYIVVYYTAKVNTDDSVILGDKGNPNDVSLTWKRTNTNYYDILKDKCIVYSYGYDLTKKFSDSKGDATKVKFVVKNKTDNYYLVARADRAGVYQVTGKSAKEADATQFSPSSDGKLVINGIEGDEYGFTETHSDAGYSLLKKEVIVKVKETKADITPTEANITGIQSKSDADSTANDGVPNGAVLKNDVTVQTTAASATVDETKATMTKHDDSGNAYINMQITNQKQFMLPMTGGAGNYLLIIAGVVVAGC
;
A
#
# COMPACT_ATOMS: atom_id res chain seq x y z
N MET A 1 34.32 31.65 15.74
CA MET A 1 34.11 31.59 14.30
C MET A 1 34.42 30.18 13.81
N LEU A 2 33.45 29.32 13.81
CA LEU A 2 33.54 27.98 13.24
C LEU A 2 32.81 28.01 11.90
N ASN A 3 33.58 28.10 10.82
CA ASN A 3 33.08 27.92 9.46
C ASN A 3 32.77 26.44 9.24
N SER A 4 31.54 26.02 9.46
CA SER A 4 31.03 24.80 8.89
C SER A 4 30.71 25.06 7.41
N ARG A 5 31.69 24.94 6.53
CA ARG A 5 31.42 24.79 5.10
C ARG A 5 30.67 23.48 4.95
N ALA A 6 29.38 23.56 4.69
CA ALA A 6 28.62 22.42 4.18
C ALA A 6 29.39 21.86 2.99
N ARG A 7 29.73 20.58 3.04
CA ARG A 7 30.38 19.86 1.95
C ARG A 7 29.38 19.86 0.81
N MET A 8 29.61 20.68 -0.22
CA MET A 8 28.76 20.63 -1.42
C MET A 8 28.89 19.24 -2.02
N GLU A 9 27.80 18.52 -2.01
CA GLU A 9 27.71 17.27 -2.74
C GLU A 9 27.89 17.52 -4.22
N ARG A 10 28.46 16.55 -4.94
CA ARG A 10 28.94 16.71 -6.31
C ARG A 10 28.27 15.74 -7.23
N SER A 11 27.92 16.21 -8.44
CA SER A 11 27.43 15.38 -9.53
C SER A 11 28.57 14.59 -10.18
N ARG A 12 28.26 13.38 -10.63
CA ARG A 12 29.14 12.57 -11.47
C ARG A 12 28.40 12.16 -12.73
N PHE A 13 29.07 12.32 -13.86
CA PHE A 13 28.58 11.92 -15.16
C PHE A 13 29.35 10.71 -15.67
N THR A 14 28.71 9.90 -16.50
CA THR A 14 29.30 8.76 -17.19
C THR A 14 29.02 8.91 -18.68
N SER A 15 30.04 8.77 -19.50
CA SER A 15 29.97 8.83 -20.94
C SER A 15 30.21 7.46 -21.57
N GLN A 16 29.49 7.15 -22.63
CA GLN A 16 29.76 5.97 -23.46
C GLN A 16 29.59 6.32 -24.92
N GLN A 17 30.59 5.95 -25.74
CA GLN A 17 30.47 6.05 -27.17
C GLN A 17 29.38 5.08 -27.66
N ILE A 18 28.51 5.60 -28.55
CA ILE A 18 27.48 4.77 -29.17
C ILE A 18 28.17 3.77 -30.08
N ASN A 19 27.93 2.50 -29.80
CA ASN A 19 28.38 1.37 -30.61
C ASN A 19 27.17 0.46 -30.89
N GLU A 20 27.35 -0.52 -31.74
CA GLU A 20 26.28 -1.45 -32.13
C GLU A 20 25.61 -2.12 -30.93
N LYS A 21 26.38 -2.45 -29.88
CA LYS A 21 25.84 -3.10 -28.68
C LYS A 21 24.91 -2.17 -27.90
N LEU A 22 25.31 -0.90 -27.70
CA LEU A 22 24.49 0.07 -26.99
C LEU A 22 23.28 0.48 -27.84
N ALA A 23 23.50 0.74 -29.14
CA ALA A 23 22.43 1.06 -30.07
C ALA A 23 21.35 -0.03 -30.08
N LYS A 24 21.76 -1.28 -30.20
CA LYS A 24 20.83 -2.43 -30.16
C LYS A 24 20.13 -2.56 -28.80
N ALA A 25 20.82 -2.36 -27.70
CA ALA A 25 20.22 -2.42 -26.36
C ALA A 25 19.14 -1.35 -26.13
N LEU A 26 19.31 -0.17 -26.72
CA LEU A 26 18.31 0.92 -26.70
C LEU A 26 17.12 0.59 -27.63
N GLU A 27 17.40 0.08 -28.83
CA GLU A 27 16.38 -0.32 -29.81
C GLU A 27 15.52 -1.48 -29.29
N ASP A 28 16.15 -2.51 -28.74
CA ASP A 28 15.46 -3.70 -28.22
C ASP A 28 14.78 -3.45 -26.86
N ASN A 29 14.84 -2.25 -26.29
CA ASN A 29 14.38 -1.90 -24.94
C ASN A 29 14.96 -2.79 -23.83
N THR A 30 16.11 -3.40 -24.04
CA THR A 30 16.83 -4.15 -23.00
C THR A 30 17.50 -3.24 -21.99
N VAL A 31 17.74 -1.97 -22.37
CA VAL A 31 18.10 -0.86 -21.50
C VAL A 31 17.00 0.20 -21.58
N THR A 32 16.12 0.19 -20.60
CA THR A 32 15.08 1.21 -20.43
C THR A 32 15.64 2.41 -19.67
N LYS A 33 14.91 3.55 -19.69
CA LYS A 33 15.30 4.78 -18.99
C LYS A 33 15.64 4.50 -17.53
N ASP A 34 14.85 3.67 -16.85
CA ASP A 34 14.98 3.31 -15.43
C ASP A 34 16.22 2.46 -15.11
N LYS A 35 16.78 1.79 -16.13
CA LYS A 35 17.98 0.93 -16.00
C LYS A 35 19.23 1.56 -16.61
N LEU A 36 19.07 2.74 -17.18
CA LEU A 36 20.15 3.38 -17.93
C LEU A 36 21.32 3.80 -17.03
N GLU A 37 21.02 4.30 -15.85
CA GLU A 37 22.05 4.68 -14.85
C GLU A 37 22.88 3.48 -14.43
N ASP A 38 22.24 2.36 -14.10
CA ASP A 38 22.91 1.10 -13.75
C ASP A 38 23.72 0.53 -14.91
N TYR A 39 23.18 0.60 -16.11
CA TYR A 39 23.87 0.16 -17.31
C TYR A 39 25.12 0.99 -17.56
N MET A 40 25.01 2.31 -17.49
CA MET A 40 26.10 3.24 -17.70
C MET A 40 27.16 3.14 -16.60
N GLY A 41 26.75 2.93 -15.36
CA GLY A 41 27.67 2.69 -14.25
C GLY A 41 28.57 1.45 -14.44
N LYS A 42 28.05 0.43 -15.14
CA LYS A 42 28.77 -0.83 -15.43
C LYS A 42 29.57 -0.81 -16.74
N ASN A 43 29.11 -0.09 -17.75
CA ASN A 43 29.63 -0.20 -19.13
C ASN A 43 30.22 1.13 -19.67
N GLY A 44 29.90 2.25 -19.03
CA GLY A 44 30.38 3.57 -19.45
C GLY A 44 31.72 3.96 -18.81
N THR A 45 32.29 5.05 -19.26
CA THR A 45 33.49 5.65 -18.67
C THR A 45 33.07 6.79 -17.75
N ALA A 46 33.26 6.62 -16.44
CA ALA A 46 32.97 7.66 -15.47
C ALA A 46 33.86 8.89 -15.67
N MET A 47 33.26 10.06 -15.54
CA MET A 47 33.95 11.33 -15.42
C MET A 47 34.27 11.59 -13.94
N ASP A 48 35.18 12.50 -13.68
CA ASP A 48 35.42 12.96 -12.31
C ASP A 48 34.18 13.67 -11.75
N GLU A 49 34.03 13.67 -10.45
CA GLU A 49 32.96 14.46 -9.82
C GLU A 49 33.16 15.96 -10.13
N THR A 50 32.06 16.69 -10.30
CA THR A 50 32.13 18.13 -10.51
C THR A 50 32.91 18.83 -9.40
N ASN A 51 33.72 19.80 -9.76
CA ASN A 51 34.45 20.62 -8.80
C ASN A 51 33.52 21.61 -8.06
N ALA A 52 34.08 22.49 -7.22
CA ALA A 52 33.29 23.48 -6.46
C ALA A 52 32.54 24.50 -7.34
N ASN A 53 32.93 24.63 -8.62
CA ASN A 53 32.27 25.51 -9.60
C ASN A 53 31.25 24.74 -10.47
N GLY A 54 30.99 23.46 -10.17
CA GLY A 54 30.06 22.62 -10.92
C GLY A 54 30.62 22.13 -12.27
N VAL A 55 31.92 22.16 -12.47
CA VAL A 55 32.57 21.79 -13.73
C VAL A 55 33.24 20.43 -13.60
N THR A 56 33.08 19.59 -14.62
CA THR A 56 33.88 18.38 -14.86
C THR A 56 34.21 18.32 -16.34
N SER A 57 35.27 17.60 -16.70
CA SER A 57 35.71 17.41 -18.07
C SER A 57 36.17 15.99 -18.33
N LYS A 58 36.18 15.59 -19.58
CA LYS A 58 36.74 14.32 -20.04
C LYS A 58 37.50 14.58 -21.34
N ASP A 59 38.81 14.42 -21.27
CA ASP A 59 39.69 14.67 -22.40
C ASP A 59 39.98 13.39 -23.20
N LYS A 60 40.52 13.59 -24.41
CA LYS A 60 41.02 12.51 -25.28
C LYS A 60 39.96 11.46 -25.65
N LEU A 61 38.71 11.89 -25.80
CA LEU A 61 37.67 11.02 -26.31
C LEU A 61 37.87 10.83 -27.84
N PRO A 62 37.77 9.60 -28.37
CA PRO A 62 37.69 9.35 -29.80
C PRO A 62 36.54 10.14 -30.48
N LEU A 63 36.70 10.38 -31.79
CA LEU A 63 35.58 10.98 -32.54
C LEU A 63 34.38 10.03 -32.58
N GLY A 64 33.17 10.58 -32.45
CA GLY A 64 31.95 9.80 -32.50
C GLY A 64 30.78 10.43 -31.72
N LEU A 65 29.69 9.69 -31.66
CA LEU A 65 28.50 10.04 -30.89
C LEU A 65 28.57 9.41 -29.50
N TYR A 66 28.34 10.22 -28.47
CA TYR A 66 28.37 9.82 -27.06
C TYR A 66 27.02 9.99 -26.40
N LEU A 67 26.62 9.02 -25.59
CA LEU A 67 25.52 9.16 -24.63
C LEU A 67 26.14 9.59 -23.29
N ILE A 68 25.62 10.66 -22.71
CA ILE A 68 26.01 11.17 -21.40
C ILE A 68 24.84 10.96 -20.42
N VAL A 69 25.14 10.40 -19.26
CA VAL A 69 24.17 10.14 -18.19
C VAL A 69 24.75 10.63 -16.87
N GLU A 70 23.96 11.33 -16.08
CA GLU A 70 24.30 11.66 -14.70
C GLU A 70 24.06 10.41 -13.85
N THR A 71 25.12 9.81 -13.34
CA THR A 71 25.08 8.54 -12.55
C THR A 71 25.21 8.76 -11.06
N LYS A 72 25.43 9.98 -10.63
CA LYS A 72 25.39 10.42 -9.24
C LYS A 72 25.00 11.88 -9.20
N ALA A 73 23.99 12.20 -8.41
CA ALA A 73 23.56 13.57 -8.16
C ALA A 73 23.71 13.90 -6.65
N PRO A 74 23.80 15.17 -6.27
CA PRO A 74 23.65 15.62 -4.89
C PRO A 74 22.29 15.23 -4.30
N GLU A 75 22.20 15.05 -2.97
CA GLU A 75 20.96 14.68 -2.27
C GLU A 75 19.82 15.70 -2.44
N ASN A 76 20.15 16.97 -2.72
CA ASN A 76 19.16 18.01 -2.97
C ASN A 76 18.65 18.05 -4.43
N VAL A 77 19.15 17.18 -5.30
CA VAL A 77 18.66 17.03 -6.67
C VAL A 77 17.50 16.06 -6.66
N THR A 78 16.32 16.56 -6.93
CA THR A 78 15.10 15.74 -7.01
C THR A 78 14.84 15.22 -8.42
N TYR A 79 15.45 15.86 -9.42
CA TYR A 79 15.38 15.42 -10.81
C TYR A 79 16.73 15.60 -11.49
N THR A 80 17.36 14.51 -11.85
CA THR A 80 18.60 14.50 -12.64
C THR A 80 18.31 14.95 -14.07
N THR A 81 19.29 15.59 -14.69
CA THR A 81 19.18 15.96 -16.11
C THR A 81 18.88 14.72 -16.96
N ASN A 82 18.01 14.88 -17.97
CA ASN A 82 17.78 13.79 -18.91
C ASN A 82 19.09 13.41 -19.61
N PRO A 83 19.31 12.11 -19.90
CA PRO A 83 20.41 11.67 -20.73
C PRO A 83 20.42 12.42 -22.07
N TRP A 84 21.60 12.80 -22.55
CA TRP A 84 21.73 13.53 -23.81
C TRP A 84 22.88 12.99 -24.66
N PHE A 85 22.83 13.32 -25.94
CA PHE A 85 23.86 12.94 -26.88
C PHE A 85 24.82 14.09 -27.15
N VAL A 86 26.10 13.75 -27.27
CA VAL A 86 27.16 14.68 -27.67
C VAL A 86 27.92 14.05 -28.84
N GLN A 87 28.01 14.81 -29.94
CA GLN A 87 28.79 14.41 -31.10
C GLN A 87 30.17 15.10 -31.03
N LEU A 88 31.23 14.35 -31.25
CA LEU A 88 32.60 14.82 -31.35
C LEU A 88 33.16 14.49 -32.75
N PRO A 89 33.61 15.46 -33.52
CA PRO A 89 33.46 16.89 -33.29
C PRO A 89 32.02 17.34 -33.47
N SER A 90 31.65 18.43 -32.82
CA SER A 90 30.40 19.16 -33.10
C SER A 90 30.60 20.20 -34.17
N THR A 91 29.53 20.74 -34.76
CA THR A 91 29.57 21.84 -35.70
C THR A 91 28.86 23.06 -35.14
N ASP A 92 29.18 24.25 -35.64
CA ASP A 92 28.39 25.43 -35.39
C ASP A 92 26.98 25.31 -36.03
N SER A 93 26.12 26.28 -35.77
CA SER A 93 24.74 26.29 -36.32
C SER A 93 24.67 26.45 -37.84
N LYS A 94 25.77 26.86 -38.48
CA LYS A 94 25.89 27.00 -39.93
C LYS A 94 26.57 25.82 -40.60
N GLY A 95 27.27 24.95 -39.79
CA GLY A 95 28.00 23.81 -40.29
C GLY A 95 29.38 24.16 -40.88
N ASP A 96 29.86 25.35 -40.64
CA ASP A 96 31.12 25.85 -41.25
C ASP A 96 32.36 25.51 -40.43
N ASP A 97 32.21 25.40 -39.08
CA ASP A 97 33.34 25.13 -38.18
C ASP A 97 33.14 23.86 -37.38
N TRP A 98 34.26 23.17 -37.09
CA TRP A 98 34.31 21.97 -36.26
C TRP A 98 34.85 22.29 -34.88
N PHE A 99 34.07 21.91 -33.84
CA PHE A 99 34.45 22.06 -32.45
C PHE A 99 34.84 20.71 -31.84
N TYR A 100 36.07 20.61 -31.37
CA TYR A 100 36.59 19.43 -30.68
C TYR A 100 36.42 19.53 -29.17
N ASP A 101 36.25 20.76 -28.65
CA ASP A 101 35.91 21.05 -27.28
C ASP A 101 34.42 21.41 -27.17
N VAL A 102 33.62 20.47 -26.74
CA VAL A 102 32.17 20.66 -26.63
C VAL A 102 31.82 20.91 -25.15
N ILE A 103 31.18 22.07 -24.89
CA ILE A 103 30.71 22.46 -23.57
C ILE A 103 29.23 22.22 -23.47
N CYS A 104 28.81 21.42 -22.45
CA CYS A 104 27.41 21.14 -22.13
C CYS A 104 27.03 21.77 -20.79
N TYR A 105 25.81 22.27 -20.71
CA TYR A 105 25.25 22.86 -19.48
C TYR A 105 24.03 22.06 -19.03
N PRO A 106 24.22 20.85 -18.50
CA PRO A 106 23.12 20.07 -17.95
C PRO A 106 22.52 20.81 -16.76
N LYS A 107 21.19 20.79 -16.66
CA LYS A 107 20.47 21.45 -15.58
C LYS A 107 19.71 20.40 -14.80
N ASN A 108 20.08 20.25 -13.54
CA ASN A 108 19.28 19.51 -12.57
C ASN A 108 18.21 20.42 -11.98
N GLU A 109 17.07 19.87 -11.69
CA GLU A 109 16.09 20.56 -10.89
C GLU A 109 16.46 20.39 -9.42
N THR A 110 16.79 21.49 -8.79
CA THR A 110 17.10 21.56 -7.36
C THR A 110 16.04 22.38 -6.65
N GLY A 111 15.77 22.02 -5.41
CA GLY A 111 14.81 22.74 -4.60
C GLY A 111 13.35 22.42 -4.94
N ASN A 112 13.07 21.29 -5.58
CA ASN A 112 11.72 20.75 -5.69
C ASN A 112 11.31 20.05 -4.39
N PRO A 113 10.04 20.09 -3.99
CA PRO A 113 9.57 19.29 -2.88
C PRO A 113 9.57 17.80 -3.23
N THR A 114 9.46 16.96 -2.22
CA THR A 114 9.15 15.53 -2.38
C THR A 114 7.70 15.26 -2.02
N LEU A 115 7.20 14.08 -2.32
CA LEU A 115 5.90 13.60 -1.86
C LEU A 115 5.97 12.10 -1.59
N ASP A 116 5.50 11.68 -0.41
CA ASP A 116 5.42 10.28 -0.02
C ASP A 116 4.10 10.09 0.73
N LYS A 117 3.25 9.19 0.25
CA LYS A 117 1.96 8.86 0.86
C LYS A 117 2.01 7.49 1.50
N ARG A 118 1.55 7.40 2.73
CA ARG A 118 1.57 6.16 3.48
C ARG A 118 0.31 5.95 4.28
N VAL A 119 0.06 4.69 4.60
CA VAL A 119 -1.09 4.22 5.38
C VAL A 119 -0.62 3.19 6.40
N ARG A 120 -1.30 3.10 7.53
CA ARG A 120 -1.16 2.02 8.52
C ARG A 120 -2.50 1.72 9.19
N ASN A 121 -2.61 0.55 9.81
CA ASN A 121 -3.71 0.27 10.71
C ASN A 121 -3.58 1.17 11.94
N ASN A 122 -4.72 1.73 12.39
CA ASN A 122 -4.71 2.63 13.53
C ASN A 122 -4.42 1.83 14.81
N PRO A 123 -3.31 2.10 15.51
CA PRO A 123 -2.91 1.33 16.68
C PRO A 123 -3.74 1.63 17.92
N ASP A 124 -4.52 2.71 17.92
CA ASP A 124 -5.39 3.14 19.03
C ASP A 124 -6.78 2.48 18.95
N GLN A 125 -7.00 1.51 18.06
CA GLN A 125 -8.28 0.81 17.95
C GLN A 125 -8.54 -0.08 19.16
N ASP A 126 -9.68 0.16 19.83
CA ASP A 126 -9.98 -0.35 21.18
C ASP A 126 -10.37 -1.82 21.29
N ASN A 127 -10.58 -2.53 20.19
CA ASN A 127 -11.24 -3.84 20.24
C ASN A 127 -10.34 -5.03 19.94
N VAL A 128 -9.04 -4.85 19.95
CA VAL A 128 -8.10 -5.91 19.61
C VAL A 128 -7.31 -6.32 20.86
N THR A 129 -7.23 -7.61 21.09
CA THR A 129 -6.64 -8.23 22.29
C THR A 129 -5.13 -8.35 22.24
N THR A 130 -4.48 -7.97 21.16
CA THR A 130 -3.02 -7.94 21.10
C THR A 130 -2.48 -6.90 22.07
N ALA A 131 -1.44 -7.27 22.81
CA ALA A 131 -0.82 -6.39 23.76
C ALA A 131 -0.39 -5.06 23.08
N ASN A 132 -0.59 -3.93 23.77
CA ASN A 132 -0.22 -2.62 23.27
C ASN A 132 1.26 -2.49 22.83
N THR A 133 2.12 -3.37 23.34
CA THR A 133 3.53 -3.48 22.93
C THR A 133 3.72 -3.81 21.45
N ASP A 134 2.80 -4.58 20.85
CA ASP A 134 2.88 -4.96 19.44
C ASP A 134 2.40 -3.86 18.51
N ARG A 135 1.79 -2.80 19.03
CA ARG A 135 1.15 -1.76 18.25
C ARG A 135 1.91 -0.44 18.25
N LEU A 136 2.39 0.05 19.40
CA LEU A 136 2.89 1.41 19.51
C LEU A 136 4.06 1.68 20.44
N ALA A 137 4.25 0.88 21.49
CA ALA A 137 5.13 1.27 22.59
C ALA A 137 6.60 1.37 22.17
N ASP A 138 7.00 0.56 21.20
CA ASP A 138 8.28 0.67 20.51
C ASP A 138 8.03 0.51 19.01
N PHE A 139 8.19 1.62 18.28
CA PHE A 139 7.97 1.66 16.84
C PHE A 139 8.86 0.69 16.06
N THR A 140 9.99 0.28 16.63
CA THR A 140 10.90 -0.69 16.02
C THR A 140 10.41 -2.13 16.16
N SER A 141 9.70 -2.44 17.26
CA SER A 141 9.15 -3.76 17.55
C SER A 141 7.68 -3.93 17.13
N ALA A 142 6.99 -2.83 16.75
CA ALA A 142 5.62 -2.92 16.25
C ALA A 142 5.52 -3.80 15.01
N ARG A 143 4.41 -4.54 14.88
CA ARG A 143 4.11 -5.29 13.65
C ARG A 143 4.00 -4.36 12.46
N ASN A 144 4.30 -4.88 11.25
CA ASN A 144 4.38 -4.05 10.05
C ASN A 144 3.08 -3.31 9.73
N GLU A 145 1.92 -3.85 10.02
CA GLU A 145 0.62 -3.22 9.78
C GLU A 145 0.40 -1.93 10.60
N TYR A 146 1.09 -1.77 11.72
CA TYR A 146 1.08 -0.56 12.55
C TYR A 146 2.20 0.42 12.20
N LYS A 147 3.01 0.12 11.18
CA LYS A 147 4.00 1.02 10.61
C LYS A 147 3.46 1.61 9.32
N TYR A 148 3.76 2.86 9.06
CA TYR A 148 3.36 3.50 7.81
C TYR A 148 4.04 2.83 6.61
N GLN A 149 3.22 2.38 5.67
CA GLN A 149 3.62 1.67 4.46
C GLN A 149 2.83 2.17 3.26
N SER A 150 3.23 1.76 2.06
CA SER A 150 2.47 2.05 0.85
C SER A 150 1.20 1.17 0.73
N THR A 151 1.17 0.03 1.41
CA THR A 151 0.00 -0.87 1.39
C THR A 151 -0.22 -1.54 2.74
N VAL A 152 -1.49 -1.72 3.10
CA VAL A 152 -1.91 -2.49 4.27
C VAL A 152 -3.13 -3.34 3.95
N THR A 153 -3.41 -4.33 4.80
CA THR A 153 -4.70 -5.02 4.81
C THR A 153 -5.55 -4.51 5.96
N ALA A 154 -6.86 -4.47 5.79
CA ALA A 154 -7.79 -4.01 6.81
C ALA A 154 -9.16 -4.70 6.70
N SER A 155 -9.79 -4.95 7.83
CA SER A 155 -11.17 -5.40 7.88
C SER A 155 -12.13 -4.23 7.67
N LYS A 156 -13.36 -4.52 7.25
CA LYS A 156 -14.44 -3.52 7.28
C LYS A 156 -14.64 -2.97 8.70
N ALA A 157 -15.07 -1.73 8.79
CA ALA A 157 -15.19 -0.93 10.01
C ALA A 157 -13.87 -0.50 10.67
N GLU A 158 -12.72 -0.90 10.17
CA GLU A 158 -11.43 -0.57 10.72
C GLU A 158 -11.03 0.87 10.44
N ARG A 159 -10.34 1.49 11.41
CA ARG A 159 -9.75 2.82 11.26
C ARG A 159 -8.31 2.70 10.79
N LEU A 160 -7.93 3.61 9.93
CA LEU A 160 -6.60 3.71 9.34
C LEU A 160 -6.03 5.09 9.59
N ASP A 161 -4.73 5.15 9.85
CA ASP A 161 -3.96 6.38 9.84
C ASP A 161 -3.32 6.57 8.47
N TYR A 162 -3.41 7.77 7.94
CA TYR A 162 -2.75 8.19 6.72
C TYR A 162 -1.79 9.34 6.98
N GLN A 163 -0.74 9.42 6.17
CA GLN A 163 0.13 10.59 6.14
C GLN A 163 0.57 10.91 4.71
N PHE A 164 0.74 12.22 4.44
CA PHE A 164 1.54 12.73 3.34
C PHE A 164 2.79 13.33 3.93
N ILE A 165 3.93 12.97 3.44
CA ILE A 165 5.21 13.55 3.83
C ILE A 165 5.78 14.27 2.62
N SER A 166 6.11 15.53 2.78
CA SER A 166 6.77 16.31 1.74
C SER A 166 7.95 17.07 2.33
N LYS A 167 9.14 16.87 1.76
CA LYS A 167 10.28 17.74 2.05
C LYS A 167 10.05 19.07 1.33
N LEU A 168 10.07 20.16 2.09
CA LEU A 168 9.90 21.49 1.53
C LEU A 168 11.10 21.87 0.66
N PRO A 169 10.89 22.59 -0.45
CA PRO A 169 11.96 22.97 -1.34
C PRO A 169 12.97 23.89 -0.65
N HIS A 170 14.21 23.76 -1.05
CA HIS A 170 15.27 24.69 -0.64
C HIS A 170 15.22 25.96 -1.50
N ILE A 171 14.69 27.03 -0.95
CA ILE A 171 14.61 28.33 -1.62
C ILE A 171 15.58 29.30 -0.92
N THR A 172 16.66 29.65 -1.59
CA THR A 172 17.69 30.57 -1.06
C THR A 172 17.55 32.00 -1.55
N SER A 173 16.74 32.23 -2.57
CA SER A 173 16.51 33.56 -3.15
C SER A 173 15.60 34.40 -2.25
N SER A 174 15.98 35.65 -2.03
CA SER A 174 15.12 36.63 -1.32
C SER A 174 13.89 37.08 -2.11
N THR A 175 13.88 36.82 -3.43
CA THR A 175 12.80 37.23 -4.35
C THR A 175 11.92 36.07 -4.79
N THR A 176 12.33 34.84 -4.51
CA THR A 176 11.58 33.64 -4.84
C THR A 176 11.02 33.01 -3.57
N TYR A 177 9.74 32.68 -3.56
CA TYR A 177 9.07 32.07 -2.42
C TYR A 177 7.93 31.16 -2.90
N LEU A 178 7.52 30.22 -2.07
CA LEU A 178 6.34 29.39 -2.35
C LEU A 178 5.10 30.28 -2.39
N SER A 179 4.36 30.21 -3.46
CA SER A 179 3.09 30.91 -3.66
C SER A 179 1.88 29.98 -3.67
N THR A 180 2.10 28.68 -3.85
CA THR A 180 1.08 27.64 -3.78
C THR A 180 1.69 26.38 -3.18
N TYR A 181 0.96 25.71 -2.30
CA TYR A 181 1.29 24.39 -1.75
C TYR A 181 -0.02 23.71 -1.36
N THR A 182 -0.48 22.79 -2.19
CA THR A 182 -1.82 22.20 -2.07
C THR A 182 -1.75 20.71 -2.30
N PHE A 183 -2.25 19.94 -1.34
CA PHE A 183 -2.47 18.50 -1.47
C PHE A 183 -3.91 18.25 -1.88
N ASN A 184 -4.10 17.46 -2.93
CA ASN A 184 -5.39 16.96 -3.37
C ASN A 184 -5.37 15.44 -3.22
N ASP A 185 -6.37 14.90 -2.55
CA ASP A 185 -6.46 13.49 -2.21
C ASP A 185 -7.74 12.88 -2.79
N THR A 186 -7.62 11.72 -3.42
CA THR A 186 -8.72 11.00 -4.05
C THR A 186 -8.79 9.60 -3.48
N MET A 187 -9.76 9.37 -2.61
CA MET A 187 -9.95 8.12 -1.88
C MET A 187 -11.02 7.26 -2.55
N ALA A 188 -10.77 5.95 -2.64
CA ALA A 188 -11.75 4.99 -3.15
C ALA A 188 -13.08 5.03 -2.38
N ASN A 189 -14.17 4.71 -3.05
CA ASN A 189 -15.55 4.75 -2.48
C ASN A 189 -15.72 3.88 -1.23
N GLY A 190 -14.90 2.81 -1.09
CA GLY A 190 -14.94 1.91 0.06
C GLY A 190 -14.40 2.49 1.37
N MET A 191 -14.01 3.76 1.38
CA MET A 191 -13.36 4.42 2.51
C MET A 191 -14.06 5.72 2.85
N THR A 192 -14.02 6.14 4.11
CA THR A 192 -14.60 7.42 4.58
C THR A 192 -13.59 8.20 5.40
N TYR A 193 -13.35 9.47 5.05
CA TYR A 193 -12.43 10.35 5.79
C TYR A 193 -12.90 10.63 7.22
N GLY A 194 -11.97 10.64 8.18
CA GLY A 194 -12.23 11.09 9.55
C GLY A 194 -12.47 12.59 9.68
N LYS A 195 -12.10 13.37 8.66
CA LYS A 195 -12.19 14.85 8.62
C LYS A 195 -11.44 15.56 9.73
N ASP A 196 -10.31 15.00 10.09
CA ASP A 196 -9.49 15.35 11.26
C ASP A 196 -8.06 15.74 10.88
N ALA A 197 -7.83 16.21 9.65
CA ALA A 197 -6.51 16.52 9.15
C ALA A 197 -5.78 17.54 10.02
N VAL A 198 -4.50 17.22 10.34
CA VAL A 198 -3.56 18.05 11.08
C VAL A 198 -2.26 18.12 10.31
N ILE A 199 -1.62 19.28 10.28
CA ILE A 199 -0.29 19.46 9.70
C ILE A 199 0.74 19.55 10.82
N ALA A 200 1.86 18.86 10.67
CA ALA A 200 3.03 19.01 11.53
C ALA A 200 4.30 19.24 10.69
N ILE A 201 5.25 19.95 11.27
CA ILE A 201 6.54 20.23 10.64
C ILE A 201 7.63 19.53 11.44
N TYR A 202 8.52 18.81 10.75
CA TYR A 202 9.62 18.07 11.38
C TYR A 202 10.97 18.43 10.80
N GLU A 203 12.00 18.25 11.63
CA GLU A 203 13.39 18.36 11.21
C GLU A 203 13.81 17.21 10.29
N THR A 204 13.33 15.98 10.57
CA THR A 204 13.69 14.76 9.85
C THR A 204 12.44 13.94 9.49
N LYS A 205 12.52 13.13 8.44
CA LYS A 205 11.44 12.23 8.01
C LYS A 205 11.08 11.19 9.08
N ASP A 206 12.07 10.62 9.74
CA ASP A 206 11.88 9.53 10.72
C ASP A 206 11.01 9.95 11.92
N ALA A 207 11.04 11.22 12.30
CA ALA A 207 10.21 11.73 13.38
C ALA A 207 8.71 11.68 13.04
N ALA A 208 8.36 11.82 11.76
CA ALA A 208 6.99 11.83 11.27
C ALA A 208 6.34 10.44 11.35
N ASP A 209 7.11 9.37 11.21
CA ASP A 209 6.58 8.00 11.12
C ASP A 209 6.08 7.46 12.48
N ARG A 210 6.32 8.18 13.57
CA ARG A 210 6.09 7.71 14.95
C ARG A 210 4.80 8.19 15.59
N THR A 211 3.96 8.90 14.86
CA THR A 211 2.77 9.54 15.43
C THR A 211 1.54 9.44 14.51
N ASN A 212 0.42 9.97 14.97
CA ASN A 212 -0.83 10.12 14.22
C ASN A 212 -1.56 11.38 14.67
N VAL A 213 -2.76 11.60 14.16
CA VAL A 213 -3.61 12.76 14.51
C VAL A 213 -3.76 12.96 16.02
N ASN A 214 -3.92 11.86 16.79
CA ASN A 214 -4.20 11.95 18.23
C ASN A 214 -2.97 12.28 19.08
N ASN A 215 -1.79 11.94 18.59
CA ASN A 215 -0.54 12.02 19.36
C ASN A 215 0.46 13.05 18.81
N VAL A 216 0.11 13.77 17.74
CA VAL A 216 1.00 14.70 17.03
C VAL A 216 1.57 15.80 17.92
N GLU A 217 0.82 16.31 18.89
CA GLU A 217 1.26 17.35 19.83
C GLU A 217 2.44 16.90 20.70
N LYS A 218 2.63 15.59 20.87
CA LYS A 218 3.71 15.00 21.67
C LYS A 218 4.84 14.43 20.82
N SER A 219 4.80 14.64 19.52
CA SER A 219 5.69 13.99 18.56
C SER A 219 7.07 14.64 18.43
N GLY A 220 7.30 15.78 19.06
CA GLY A 220 8.53 16.58 18.88
C GLY A 220 8.54 17.39 17.58
N ALA A 221 7.37 17.63 16.99
CA ALA A 221 7.23 18.49 15.82
C ALA A 221 7.69 19.93 16.13
N LEU A 222 8.30 20.59 15.16
CA LEU A 222 8.69 22.02 15.23
C LEU A 222 7.46 22.93 15.26
N ALA A 223 6.37 22.51 14.65
CA ALA A 223 5.07 23.15 14.67
C ALA A 223 3.96 22.12 14.42
N VAL A 224 2.79 22.37 15.00
CA VAL A 224 1.55 21.64 14.73
C VAL A 224 0.47 22.64 14.40
N TRP A 225 -0.25 22.43 13.29
CA TRP A 225 -1.29 23.33 12.79
C TRP A 225 -2.61 22.56 12.60
N LYS A 226 -3.71 23.22 12.99
CA LYS A 226 -5.07 22.72 12.81
C LYS A 226 -5.86 23.71 11.95
N SER A 227 -6.78 23.20 11.14
CA SER A 227 -7.66 24.07 10.35
C SER A 227 -8.63 24.90 11.21
N SER A 228 -8.81 24.51 12.49
CA SER A 228 -9.62 25.20 13.48
C SER A 228 -8.87 26.28 14.29
N ASP A 229 -7.59 26.48 14.04
CA ASP A 229 -6.79 27.50 14.75
C ASP A 229 -7.34 28.92 14.45
N THR A 230 -7.11 29.88 15.34
CA THR A 230 -7.58 31.27 15.17
C THR A 230 -6.95 31.93 13.92
N ASP A 231 -5.71 31.58 13.59
CA ASP A 231 -4.99 32.00 12.38
C ASP A 231 -4.56 30.74 11.61
N PRO A 232 -5.52 30.07 10.90
CA PRO A 232 -5.26 28.78 10.32
C PRO A 232 -4.20 28.87 9.22
N LYS A 233 -3.20 27.98 9.29
CA LYS A 233 -2.12 27.91 8.31
C LYS A 233 -2.50 27.15 7.06
N PHE A 234 -3.59 26.39 7.12
CA PHE A 234 -4.17 25.69 5.99
C PHE A 234 -5.70 25.62 6.09
N ALA A 235 -6.34 25.39 4.98
CA ALA A 235 -7.75 25.06 4.87
C ALA A 235 -7.89 23.58 4.46
N ALA A 236 -8.80 22.86 5.10
CA ALA A 236 -9.17 21.50 4.73
C ALA A 236 -10.62 21.48 4.22
N THR A 237 -10.83 20.96 3.03
CA THR A 237 -12.16 20.73 2.46
C THR A 237 -12.35 19.26 2.14
N TYR A 238 -13.57 18.74 2.36
CA TYR A 238 -13.90 17.34 2.20
C TYR A 238 -15.16 17.21 1.33
N GLY A 239 -15.01 16.47 0.24
CA GLY A 239 -16.09 15.99 -0.62
C GLY A 239 -16.51 14.56 -0.25
N LYS A 240 -17.06 13.85 -1.21
CA LYS A 240 -17.38 12.43 -1.09
C LYS A 240 -16.18 11.60 -1.53
N SER A 241 -15.98 10.42 -0.92
CA SER A 241 -15.03 9.45 -1.43
C SER A 241 -15.40 9.08 -2.87
N GLY A 242 -14.39 8.99 -3.73
CA GLY A 242 -14.56 8.82 -5.17
C GLY A 242 -14.61 10.13 -5.97
N ASP A 243 -14.80 11.29 -5.32
CA ASP A 243 -14.63 12.60 -5.99
C ASP A 243 -13.13 12.84 -6.25
N ASP A 244 -12.80 13.64 -7.26
CA ASP A 244 -11.44 14.01 -7.60
C ASP A 244 -11.26 15.54 -7.64
N PRO A 245 -10.65 16.16 -6.58
CA PRO A 245 -10.23 15.56 -5.30
C PRO A 245 -11.39 15.40 -4.31
N ALA A 246 -11.33 14.34 -3.50
CA ALA A 246 -12.27 14.12 -2.40
C ALA A 246 -11.85 14.86 -1.11
N MET A 247 -10.56 15.13 -0.93
CA MET A 247 -10.05 16.00 0.12
C MET A 247 -9.02 16.97 -0.47
N LYS A 248 -9.11 18.25 -0.08
CA LYS A 248 -8.14 19.27 -0.46
C LYS A 248 -7.57 19.92 0.81
N ILE A 249 -6.26 19.92 0.93
CA ILE A 249 -5.49 20.61 1.97
C ILE A 249 -4.70 21.72 1.30
N GLU A 250 -5.11 22.96 1.49
CA GLU A 250 -4.53 24.14 0.84
C GLU A 250 -3.89 25.07 1.86
N MET A 251 -2.61 25.36 1.66
CA MET A 251 -1.90 26.31 2.54
C MET A 251 -2.47 27.70 2.37
N THR A 252 -2.83 28.36 3.48
CA THR A 252 -3.24 29.76 3.50
C THR A 252 -2.04 30.69 3.25
N LYS A 253 -2.32 31.96 3.00
CA LYS A 253 -1.26 32.96 2.90
C LYS A 253 -0.42 33.04 4.17
N ALA A 254 -1.03 32.88 5.35
CA ALA A 254 -0.34 32.85 6.64
C ALA A 254 0.57 31.60 6.75
N GLY A 255 0.07 30.44 6.31
CA GLY A 255 0.85 29.20 6.25
C GLY A 255 2.03 29.29 5.30
N LEU A 256 1.81 29.75 4.05
CA LEU A 256 2.87 29.94 3.07
C LEU A 256 3.95 30.91 3.57
N ASN A 257 3.56 32.01 4.20
CA ASN A 257 4.50 32.95 4.80
C ASN A 257 5.35 32.31 5.90
N GLU A 258 4.76 31.44 6.70
CA GLU A 258 5.47 30.74 7.77
C GLU A 258 6.42 29.67 7.21
N LEU A 259 5.98 28.89 6.23
CA LEU A 259 6.83 27.92 5.52
C LEU A 259 8.06 28.60 4.91
N ASN A 260 7.85 29.69 4.17
CA ASN A 260 8.92 30.42 3.51
C ASN A 260 9.95 31.02 4.50
N LYS A 261 9.50 31.46 5.67
CA LYS A 261 10.38 32.13 6.65
C LYS A 261 11.17 31.17 7.54
N LYS A 262 10.60 30.01 7.87
CA LYS A 262 11.12 29.18 8.96
C LYS A 262 11.48 27.75 8.57
N TYR A 263 10.85 27.19 7.52
CA TYR A 263 10.82 25.73 7.33
C TYR A 263 11.40 25.25 5.99
N SER A 264 12.27 26.06 5.36
CA SER A 264 13.03 25.60 4.19
C SER A 264 13.76 24.27 4.51
N ASP A 265 13.75 23.32 3.60
CA ASP A 265 14.32 21.96 3.76
C ASP A 265 13.72 21.09 4.88
N LYS A 266 12.70 21.55 5.59
CA LYS A 266 12.01 20.76 6.60
C LYS A 266 10.95 19.87 5.97
N TYR A 267 10.43 18.93 6.75
CA TYR A 267 9.37 18.03 6.33
C TYR A 267 8.02 18.54 6.82
N ILE A 268 7.14 18.85 5.88
CA ILE A 268 5.72 19.08 6.16
C ILE A 268 4.98 17.75 6.05
N VAL A 269 4.19 17.43 7.07
CA VAL A 269 3.45 16.18 7.15
C VAL A 269 1.98 16.47 7.43
N VAL A 270 1.11 15.93 6.61
CA VAL A 270 -0.33 15.94 6.84
C VAL A 270 -0.73 14.59 7.40
N TYR A 271 -1.31 14.56 8.58
CA TYR A 271 -1.92 13.38 9.18
C TYR A 271 -3.43 13.46 9.09
N TYR A 272 -4.09 12.37 8.80
CA TYR A 272 -5.54 12.24 8.87
C TYR A 272 -5.93 10.78 9.07
N THR A 273 -7.19 10.55 9.44
CA THR A 273 -7.74 9.21 9.56
C THR A 273 -8.77 8.93 8.48
N ALA A 274 -8.96 7.64 8.19
CA ALA A 274 -10.11 7.15 7.43
C ALA A 274 -10.62 5.85 8.04
N LYS A 275 -11.82 5.48 7.65
CA LYS A 275 -12.47 4.24 8.07
C LYS A 275 -12.84 3.42 6.85
N VAL A 276 -12.58 2.12 6.90
CA VAL A 276 -13.10 1.17 5.91
C VAL A 276 -14.62 1.05 6.08
N ASN A 277 -15.37 1.26 5.02
CA ASN A 277 -16.83 1.19 5.06
C ASN A 277 -17.32 -0.22 5.38
N THR A 278 -18.60 -0.34 5.76
CA THR A 278 -19.22 -1.64 6.08
C THR A 278 -20.21 -2.10 5.02
N ASP A 279 -20.33 -1.35 3.93
CA ASP A 279 -21.21 -1.63 2.79
C ASP A 279 -20.46 -2.27 1.61
N ASP A 280 -21.10 -2.44 0.47
CA ASP A 280 -20.55 -3.09 -0.73
C ASP A 280 -19.65 -2.17 -1.57
N SER A 281 -19.36 -0.96 -1.11
CA SER A 281 -18.45 -0.03 -1.78
C SER A 281 -16.97 -0.44 -1.64
N VAL A 282 -16.63 -1.29 -0.65
CA VAL A 282 -15.28 -1.81 -0.44
C VAL A 282 -14.97 -2.89 -1.46
N ILE A 283 -13.90 -2.69 -2.24
CA ILE A 283 -13.41 -3.66 -3.20
C ILE A 283 -12.60 -4.74 -2.47
N LEU A 284 -12.98 -6.00 -2.70
CA LEU A 284 -12.36 -7.17 -2.07
C LEU A 284 -11.37 -7.84 -3.03
N GLY A 285 -10.24 -8.30 -2.49
CA GLY A 285 -9.21 -9.01 -3.25
C GLY A 285 -8.05 -8.13 -3.70
N ASP A 286 -7.33 -8.56 -4.71
CA ASP A 286 -6.04 -8.03 -5.17
C ASP A 286 -6.10 -6.67 -5.87
N LYS A 287 -7.27 -6.18 -6.27
CA LYS A 287 -7.43 -4.82 -6.77
C LYS A 287 -7.33 -3.78 -5.66
N GLY A 288 -7.83 -4.10 -4.46
CA GLY A 288 -7.79 -3.22 -3.29
C GLY A 288 -8.54 -1.91 -3.45
N ASN A 289 -8.36 -1.02 -2.48
CA ASN A 289 -9.02 0.28 -2.38
C ASN A 289 -7.91 1.37 -2.40
N PRO A 290 -7.62 1.95 -3.57
CA PRO A 290 -6.56 2.94 -3.71
C PRO A 290 -6.94 4.26 -3.07
N ASN A 291 -5.90 4.99 -2.64
CA ASN A 291 -5.99 6.36 -2.22
C ASN A 291 -4.81 7.12 -2.83
N ASP A 292 -5.11 8.02 -3.75
CA ASP A 292 -4.16 8.80 -4.53
C ASP A 292 -4.00 10.19 -3.94
N VAL A 293 -2.79 10.75 -3.98
CA VAL A 293 -2.53 12.14 -3.59
C VAL A 293 -1.78 12.85 -4.70
N SER A 294 -2.09 14.12 -4.91
CA SER A 294 -1.24 15.03 -5.68
C SER A 294 -0.86 16.23 -4.84
N LEU A 295 0.40 16.67 -4.96
CA LEU A 295 0.90 17.92 -4.43
C LEU A 295 1.10 18.90 -5.60
N THR A 296 0.31 19.97 -5.61
CA THR A 296 0.51 21.11 -6.53
C THR A 296 1.28 22.19 -5.79
N TRP A 297 2.41 22.60 -6.35
CA TRP A 297 3.23 23.68 -5.79
C TRP A 297 3.71 24.66 -6.85
N LYS A 298 3.95 25.89 -6.45
CA LYS A 298 4.37 26.97 -7.35
C LYS A 298 5.32 27.94 -6.64
N ARG A 299 6.32 28.41 -7.37
CA ARG A 299 7.17 29.53 -6.99
C ARG A 299 6.72 30.82 -7.67
N THR A 300 6.96 31.96 -7.04
CA THR A 300 6.49 33.27 -7.51
C THR A 300 7.03 33.74 -8.84
N ASN A 301 8.22 33.33 -9.21
CA ASN A 301 8.90 33.80 -10.43
C ASN A 301 8.77 32.82 -11.61
N THR A 302 7.89 31.83 -11.52
CA THR A 302 7.64 30.85 -12.58
C THR A 302 6.21 30.94 -13.06
N ASN A 303 6.01 30.79 -14.38
CA ASN A 303 4.69 30.72 -14.99
C ASN A 303 4.12 29.29 -15.01
N TYR A 304 4.93 28.29 -14.67
CA TYR A 304 4.50 26.91 -14.57
C TYR A 304 4.49 26.45 -13.12
N TYR A 305 3.76 25.39 -12.89
CA TYR A 305 3.67 24.70 -11.60
C TYR A 305 4.04 23.24 -11.77
N ASP A 306 4.56 22.62 -10.71
CA ASP A 306 4.83 21.20 -10.69
C ASP A 306 3.74 20.46 -9.91
N ILE A 307 3.43 19.27 -10.37
CA ILE A 307 2.52 18.35 -9.69
C ILE A 307 3.28 17.06 -9.40
N LEU A 308 3.36 16.73 -8.13
CA LEU A 308 3.87 15.45 -7.65
C LEU A 308 2.67 14.55 -7.34
N LYS A 309 2.79 13.24 -7.60
CA LYS A 309 1.74 12.28 -7.27
C LYS A 309 2.31 11.09 -6.55
N ASP A 310 1.49 10.49 -5.68
CA ASP A 310 1.77 9.24 -4.99
C ASP A 310 0.47 8.55 -4.59
N LYS A 311 0.52 7.26 -4.25
CA LYS A 311 -0.63 6.48 -3.82
C LYS A 311 -0.28 5.45 -2.76
N CYS A 312 -1.30 5.03 -2.03
CA CYS A 312 -1.29 3.83 -1.22
C CYS A 312 -2.55 3.00 -1.48
N ILE A 313 -2.52 1.73 -1.09
CA ILE A 313 -3.64 0.81 -1.34
C ILE A 313 -3.97 0.06 -0.06
N VAL A 314 -5.26 -0.02 0.24
CA VAL A 314 -5.81 -0.83 1.33
C VAL A 314 -6.50 -2.05 0.75
N TYR A 315 -6.10 -3.24 1.17
CA TYR A 315 -6.69 -4.49 0.75
C TYR A 315 -7.64 -5.03 1.80
N SER A 316 -8.79 -5.50 1.35
CA SER A 316 -9.74 -6.28 2.14
C SER A 316 -10.10 -7.54 1.39
N TYR A 317 -10.48 -8.59 2.09
CA TYR A 317 -10.81 -9.87 1.49
C TYR A 317 -12.19 -10.33 1.87
N GLY A 318 -12.69 -11.35 1.19
CA GLY A 318 -13.95 -11.99 1.48
C GLY A 318 -13.90 -13.48 1.22
N TYR A 319 -14.73 -14.24 1.93
CA TYR A 319 -14.91 -15.67 1.74
C TYR A 319 -16.19 -15.93 0.95
N ASP A 320 -16.13 -16.88 0.00
CA ASP A 320 -17.28 -17.54 -0.63
C ASP A 320 -17.19 -19.05 -0.35
N LEU A 321 -17.72 -19.46 0.80
CA LEU A 321 -17.72 -20.83 1.25
C LEU A 321 -18.97 -21.55 0.73
N THR A 322 -18.79 -22.75 0.17
CA THR A 322 -19.89 -23.68 -0.13
C THR A 322 -19.95 -24.79 0.89
N LYS A 323 -21.04 -24.86 1.66
CA LYS A 323 -21.31 -25.95 2.59
C LYS A 323 -22.03 -27.09 1.90
N LYS A 324 -21.51 -28.31 2.04
CA LYS A 324 -22.11 -29.54 1.48
C LYS A 324 -22.23 -30.63 2.53
N PHE A 325 -23.00 -31.64 2.19
CA PHE A 325 -23.16 -32.88 2.94
C PHE A 325 -22.84 -34.08 2.03
N SER A 326 -22.26 -35.12 2.59
CA SER A 326 -21.75 -36.28 1.83
C SER A 326 -22.82 -37.00 0.99
N ASP A 327 -24.08 -36.94 1.37
CA ASP A 327 -25.22 -37.54 0.66
C ASP A 327 -26.13 -36.46 0.03
N SER A 328 -25.75 -35.20 0.05
CA SER A 328 -26.48 -34.04 -0.47
C SER A 328 -27.91 -33.87 0.11
N LYS A 329 -28.18 -34.39 1.31
CA LYS A 329 -29.50 -34.35 1.95
C LYS A 329 -29.57 -33.49 3.21
N GLY A 330 -28.45 -33.02 3.72
CA GLY A 330 -28.43 -32.16 4.91
C GLY A 330 -28.90 -30.73 4.63
N ASP A 331 -29.45 -30.10 5.65
CA ASP A 331 -29.90 -28.71 5.63
C ASP A 331 -28.75 -27.79 6.05
N ALA A 332 -28.18 -27.04 5.08
CA ALA A 332 -27.07 -26.13 5.32
C ALA A 332 -27.44 -24.96 6.27
N THR A 333 -28.70 -24.58 6.36
CA THR A 333 -29.16 -23.50 7.25
C THR A 333 -29.05 -23.84 8.74
N LYS A 334 -28.91 -25.14 9.07
CA LYS A 334 -28.68 -25.62 10.43
C LYS A 334 -27.21 -25.54 10.87
N VAL A 335 -26.32 -25.36 9.91
CA VAL A 335 -24.89 -25.24 10.20
C VAL A 335 -24.56 -23.84 10.72
N LYS A 336 -23.68 -23.78 11.71
CA LYS A 336 -23.16 -22.53 12.26
C LYS A 336 -21.66 -22.58 12.39
N PHE A 337 -21.02 -21.49 11.98
CA PHE A 337 -19.58 -21.27 12.15
C PHE A 337 -19.33 -20.06 13.03
N VAL A 338 -18.26 -20.14 13.82
CA VAL A 338 -17.59 -19.00 14.43
C VAL A 338 -16.25 -18.84 13.74
N VAL A 339 -15.88 -17.61 13.40
CA VAL A 339 -14.64 -17.32 12.67
C VAL A 339 -13.72 -16.48 13.55
N LYS A 340 -12.50 -16.97 13.76
CA LYS A 340 -11.48 -16.33 14.56
C LYS A 340 -10.29 -15.91 13.69
N ASN A 341 -9.87 -14.65 13.78
CA ASN A 341 -8.57 -14.24 13.32
C ASN A 341 -7.51 -14.83 14.28
N LYS A 342 -6.63 -15.67 13.75
CA LYS A 342 -5.60 -16.36 14.52
C LYS A 342 -4.36 -15.50 14.72
N THR A 343 -4.10 -14.60 13.77
CA THR A 343 -2.97 -13.66 13.81
C THR A 343 -3.16 -12.65 14.93
N ASP A 344 -4.36 -12.05 15.00
CA ASP A 344 -4.68 -10.96 15.94
C ASP A 344 -5.52 -11.39 17.14
N ASN A 345 -5.87 -12.67 17.18
CA ASN A 345 -6.57 -13.29 18.30
C ASN A 345 -7.93 -12.62 18.64
N TYR A 346 -8.73 -12.33 17.62
CA TYR A 346 -10.10 -11.83 17.78
C TYR A 346 -11.12 -12.65 16.98
N TYR A 347 -12.39 -12.53 17.34
CA TYR A 347 -13.52 -13.12 16.63
C TYR A 347 -14.20 -12.09 15.74
N LEU A 348 -14.70 -12.53 14.57
CA LEU A 348 -15.45 -11.66 13.67
C LEU A 348 -16.83 -11.34 14.23
N VAL A 349 -17.19 -10.06 14.19
CA VAL A 349 -18.54 -9.55 14.39
C VAL A 349 -19.05 -9.02 13.07
N ALA A 350 -20.23 -9.49 12.64
CA ALA A 350 -20.77 -9.17 11.33
C ALA A 350 -22.28 -8.98 11.37
N ARG A 351 -22.80 -8.22 10.43
CA ARG A 351 -24.23 -8.05 10.16
C ARG A 351 -24.60 -8.92 8.97
N ALA A 352 -25.71 -9.64 9.06
CA ALA A 352 -26.30 -10.32 7.92
C ALA A 352 -27.01 -9.32 7.02
N ASP A 353 -26.68 -9.32 5.72
CA ASP A 353 -27.41 -8.55 4.71
C ASP A 353 -28.58 -9.36 4.13
N ARG A 354 -28.35 -10.64 3.93
CA ARG A 354 -29.33 -11.64 3.50
C ARG A 354 -28.88 -13.03 3.96
N ALA A 355 -29.72 -14.05 3.77
CA ALA A 355 -29.37 -15.41 4.11
C ALA A 355 -28.02 -15.81 3.49
N GLY A 356 -27.09 -16.26 4.31
CA GLY A 356 -25.76 -16.71 3.92
C GLY A 356 -24.79 -15.60 3.49
N VAL A 357 -25.15 -14.29 3.60
CA VAL A 357 -24.26 -13.17 3.23
C VAL A 357 -24.10 -12.20 4.38
N TYR A 358 -22.87 -11.97 4.79
CA TYR A 358 -22.50 -11.16 5.95
C TYR A 358 -21.48 -10.09 5.61
N GLN A 359 -21.64 -8.93 6.22
CA GLN A 359 -20.68 -7.83 6.22
C GLN A 359 -20.01 -7.74 7.58
N VAL A 360 -18.68 -7.80 7.63
CA VAL A 360 -17.93 -7.57 8.87
C VAL A 360 -18.17 -6.14 9.34
N THR A 361 -18.50 -5.99 10.62
CA THR A 361 -18.81 -4.70 11.25
C THR A 361 -17.98 -4.41 12.48
N GLY A 362 -17.17 -5.40 12.92
CA GLY A 362 -16.32 -5.25 14.10
C GLY A 362 -15.57 -6.52 14.46
N LYS A 363 -14.91 -6.42 15.59
CA LYS A 363 -14.03 -7.44 16.17
C LYS A 363 -14.39 -7.64 17.65
N SER A 364 -14.30 -8.84 18.20
CA SER A 364 -14.44 -9.11 19.65
C SER A 364 -13.34 -10.05 20.15
N ALA A 365 -12.84 -9.74 21.33
CA ALA A 365 -11.95 -10.61 22.07
C ALA A 365 -12.64 -11.89 22.59
N LYS A 366 -13.96 -11.89 22.70
CA LYS A 366 -14.76 -12.95 23.30
C LYS A 366 -15.53 -13.71 22.25
N GLU A 367 -15.44 -15.03 22.29
CA GLU A 367 -16.22 -15.92 21.41
C GLU A 367 -17.73 -15.73 21.58
N ALA A 368 -18.19 -15.43 22.80
CA ALA A 368 -19.60 -15.24 23.10
C ALA A 368 -20.23 -14.07 22.32
N ASP A 369 -19.42 -13.08 21.90
CA ASP A 369 -19.87 -11.91 21.13
C ASP A 369 -19.69 -12.14 19.62
N ALA A 370 -19.10 -13.28 19.21
CA ALA A 370 -18.85 -13.61 17.83
C ALA A 370 -20.15 -13.85 17.05
N THR A 371 -20.16 -13.46 15.79
CA THR A 371 -21.27 -13.79 14.89
C THR A 371 -21.30 -15.31 14.63
N GLN A 372 -22.49 -15.88 14.78
CA GLN A 372 -22.77 -17.25 14.34
C GLN A 372 -23.15 -17.21 12.85
N PHE A 373 -22.20 -17.53 11.99
CA PHE A 373 -22.38 -17.52 10.55
C PHE A 373 -23.13 -18.76 10.08
N SER A 374 -24.27 -18.61 9.41
CA SER A 374 -25.03 -19.72 8.84
C SER A 374 -25.09 -19.61 7.32
N PRO A 375 -24.85 -20.69 6.56
CA PRO A 375 -25.07 -20.69 5.11
C PRO A 375 -26.54 -20.50 4.74
N SER A 376 -26.81 -20.09 3.52
CA SER A 376 -28.13 -20.11 2.89
C SER A 376 -28.57 -21.54 2.55
N SER A 377 -29.81 -21.71 2.12
CA SER A 377 -30.41 -23.01 1.82
C SER A 377 -29.69 -23.76 0.68
N ASP A 378 -29.01 -23.04 -0.22
CA ASP A 378 -28.17 -23.60 -1.28
C ASP A 378 -26.72 -23.90 -0.82
N GLY A 379 -26.43 -23.69 0.47
CA GLY A 379 -25.13 -23.96 1.08
C GLY A 379 -24.12 -22.84 0.95
N LYS A 380 -24.48 -21.68 0.42
CA LYS A 380 -23.57 -20.53 0.27
C LYS A 380 -23.40 -19.77 1.58
N LEU A 381 -22.15 -19.45 1.91
CA LEU A 381 -21.77 -18.57 3.01
C LEU A 381 -20.72 -17.58 2.52
N VAL A 382 -21.12 -16.31 2.41
CA VAL A 382 -20.25 -15.20 2.00
C VAL A 382 -19.97 -14.32 3.20
N ILE A 383 -18.71 -14.05 3.49
CA ILE A 383 -18.26 -13.16 4.57
C ILE A 383 -17.38 -12.09 3.93
N ASN A 384 -17.81 -10.84 3.98
CA ASN A 384 -17.17 -9.71 3.33
C ASN A 384 -16.41 -8.82 4.31
N GLY A 385 -15.15 -8.51 4.01
CA GLY A 385 -14.40 -7.47 4.69
C GLY A 385 -13.53 -7.96 5.84
N ILE A 386 -12.64 -8.88 5.56
CA ILE A 386 -11.57 -9.32 6.46
C ILE A 386 -10.22 -8.78 5.99
N GLU A 387 -9.25 -8.71 6.89
CA GLU A 387 -7.85 -8.43 6.55
C GLU A 387 -7.09 -9.68 6.09
N GLY A 388 -5.86 -9.51 5.58
CA GLY A 388 -5.07 -10.57 4.96
C GLY A 388 -4.31 -11.46 5.94
N ASP A 389 -5.02 -12.03 6.91
CA ASP A 389 -4.49 -12.83 8.02
C ASP A 389 -4.83 -14.31 7.91
N GLU A 390 -4.47 -15.06 8.95
CA GLU A 390 -4.86 -16.45 9.14
C GLU A 390 -6.14 -16.53 9.97
N TYR A 391 -7.16 -17.19 9.40
CA TYR A 391 -8.47 -17.35 10.04
C TYR A 391 -8.80 -18.82 10.29
N GLY A 392 -9.39 -19.09 11.46
CA GLY A 392 -9.91 -20.39 11.85
C GLY A 392 -11.45 -20.40 11.82
N PHE A 393 -12.04 -21.34 11.07
CA PHE A 393 -13.47 -21.60 11.02
C PHE A 393 -13.80 -22.75 11.95
N THR A 394 -14.48 -22.48 13.04
CA THR A 394 -14.98 -23.49 13.98
C THR A 394 -16.45 -23.74 13.70
N GLU A 395 -16.81 -24.96 13.32
CA GLU A 395 -18.21 -25.35 13.19
C GLU A 395 -18.79 -25.67 14.58
N THR A 396 -19.76 -24.88 15.00
CA THR A 396 -20.42 -25.02 16.32
C THR A 396 -21.69 -25.84 16.27
N HIS A 397 -22.36 -25.90 15.10
CA HIS A 397 -23.56 -26.68 14.86
C HIS A 397 -23.53 -27.31 13.47
N SER A 398 -24.10 -28.53 13.38
CA SER A 398 -24.35 -29.23 12.12
C SER A 398 -25.82 -29.66 12.05
N ASP A 399 -26.28 -30.06 10.87
CA ASP A 399 -27.60 -30.67 10.76
C ASP A 399 -27.64 -32.06 11.43
N ALA A 400 -28.81 -32.46 11.89
CA ALA A 400 -29.00 -33.75 12.59
C ALA A 400 -28.62 -34.92 11.69
N GLY A 401 -27.84 -35.87 12.22
CA GLY A 401 -27.35 -37.03 11.49
C GLY A 401 -26.04 -36.78 10.70
N TYR A 402 -25.41 -35.61 10.86
CA TYR A 402 -24.10 -35.33 10.32
C TYR A 402 -23.07 -34.99 11.38
N SER A 403 -21.81 -35.34 11.14
CA SER A 403 -20.73 -35.11 12.08
C SER A 403 -20.28 -33.67 12.03
N LEU A 404 -20.14 -33.03 13.18
CA LEU A 404 -19.42 -31.77 13.32
C LEU A 404 -17.95 -31.91 12.89
N LEU A 405 -17.37 -30.84 12.41
CA LEU A 405 -15.94 -30.75 12.25
C LEU A 405 -15.25 -30.95 13.61
N LYS A 406 -14.30 -31.86 13.68
CA LYS A 406 -13.56 -32.13 14.95
C LYS A 406 -12.52 -31.04 15.24
N LYS A 407 -12.08 -30.31 14.25
CA LYS A 407 -11.09 -29.23 14.34
C LYS A 407 -11.51 -28.07 13.44
N GLU A 408 -11.01 -26.90 13.77
CA GLU A 408 -11.20 -25.71 12.92
C GLU A 408 -10.54 -25.88 11.55
N VAL A 409 -11.11 -25.25 10.55
CA VAL A 409 -10.52 -25.12 9.21
C VAL A 409 -9.71 -23.84 9.19
N ILE A 410 -8.40 -23.92 8.95
CA ILE A 410 -7.51 -22.78 8.87
C ILE A 410 -7.40 -22.31 7.43
N VAL A 411 -7.63 -21.03 7.20
CA VAL A 411 -7.52 -20.40 5.88
C VAL A 411 -6.53 -19.24 5.96
N LYS A 412 -5.56 -19.22 5.05
CA LYS A 412 -4.56 -18.16 4.93
C LYS A 412 -4.44 -17.71 3.50
N VAL A 413 -4.49 -16.39 3.28
CA VAL A 413 -4.18 -15.77 2.00
C VAL A 413 -2.67 -15.56 1.92
N LYS A 414 -2.07 -16.08 0.85
CA LYS A 414 -0.69 -15.80 0.49
C LYS A 414 -0.65 -14.78 -0.63
N GLU A 415 -0.11 -13.61 -0.35
CA GLU A 415 0.02 -12.52 -1.29
C GLU A 415 1.38 -12.57 -1.99
N THR A 416 1.37 -12.41 -3.31
CA THR A 416 2.57 -12.04 -4.07
C THR A 416 2.57 -10.53 -4.20
N LYS A 417 3.52 -9.87 -3.55
CA LYS A 417 3.61 -8.42 -3.47
C LYS A 417 4.68 -7.89 -4.43
N ALA A 418 4.46 -6.68 -4.93
CA ALA A 418 5.49 -5.94 -5.66
C ALA A 418 6.63 -5.60 -4.69
N ASP A 419 7.85 -5.94 -5.08
CA ASP A 419 9.07 -5.56 -4.37
C ASP A 419 9.71 -4.39 -5.13
N ILE A 420 9.28 -3.20 -4.78
CA ILE A 420 9.82 -1.96 -5.32
C ILE A 420 10.55 -1.30 -4.16
N THR A 421 11.88 -1.22 -4.25
CA THR A 421 12.65 -0.43 -3.30
C THR A 421 12.35 1.05 -3.56
N PRO A 422 11.70 1.78 -2.64
CA PRO A 422 11.45 3.20 -2.82
C PRO A 422 12.78 3.93 -2.85
N THR A 423 13.18 4.37 -4.03
CA THR A 423 14.21 5.41 -4.17
C THR A 423 13.48 6.73 -4.37
N GLU A 424 14.07 7.87 -4.04
CA GLU A 424 13.47 9.17 -4.34
C GLU A 424 13.15 9.34 -5.83
N ALA A 425 13.86 8.63 -6.71
CA ALA A 425 13.59 8.55 -8.15
C ALA A 425 12.35 7.69 -8.49
N ASN A 426 11.89 6.83 -7.57
CA ASN A 426 10.68 6.01 -7.70
C ASN A 426 9.47 6.68 -7.04
N ILE A 427 9.61 7.89 -6.53
CA ILE A 427 8.48 8.74 -6.18
C ILE A 427 7.80 9.09 -7.49
N THR A 428 6.69 8.44 -7.69
CA THR A 428 5.97 8.37 -8.94
C THR A 428 5.46 9.73 -9.35
N GLY A 429 5.79 10.13 -10.56
CA GLY A 429 5.07 11.18 -11.25
C GLY A 429 5.43 12.62 -10.89
N ILE A 430 6.71 12.99 -10.90
CA ILE A 430 7.08 14.40 -11.02
C ILE A 430 6.65 14.88 -12.40
N GLN A 431 5.77 15.86 -12.44
CA GLN A 431 5.34 16.51 -13.67
C GLN A 431 5.55 18.01 -13.60
N SER A 432 6.46 18.50 -14.41
CA SER A 432 6.52 19.93 -14.73
C SER A 432 5.51 20.24 -15.80
N LYS A 433 4.64 21.24 -15.56
CA LYS A 433 3.68 21.69 -16.56
C LYS A 433 3.80 23.16 -16.85
N SER A 434 4.06 23.43 -18.12
CA SER A 434 3.61 24.67 -18.74
C SER A 434 2.17 24.55 -19.28
N ASP A 435 1.67 23.36 -19.60
CA ASP A 435 0.40 23.11 -20.25
C ASP A 435 -0.29 21.82 -19.80
N ALA A 436 -1.56 21.68 -20.13
CA ALA A 436 -2.56 20.78 -19.58
C ALA A 436 -2.36 19.27 -19.76
N ASP A 437 -1.31 18.80 -20.39
CA ASP A 437 -1.17 17.39 -20.75
C ASP A 437 0.02 16.71 -20.10
N SER A 438 -0.22 16.05 -18.99
CA SER A 438 0.74 15.07 -18.52
C SER A 438 0.01 13.91 -17.86
N THR A 439 0.20 12.75 -18.39
CA THR A 439 -0.09 11.50 -17.73
C THR A 439 1.03 11.22 -16.72
N ALA A 440 0.76 11.48 -15.44
CA ALA A 440 1.61 10.97 -14.39
C ALA A 440 1.48 9.46 -14.37
N ASN A 441 2.61 8.82 -14.37
CA ASN A 441 2.63 7.40 -14.13
C ASN A 441 2.63 7.19 -12.60
N ASP A 442 1.44 6.95 -12.06
CA ASP A 442 1.29 6.46 -10.70
C ASP A 442 1.84 5.06 -10.64
N GLY A 443 3.14 4.87 -10.45
CA GLY A 443 3.74 3.55 -10.38
C GLY A 443 2.99 2.57 -9.47
N VAL A 444 3.31 1.31 -9.56
CA VAL A 444 2.80 0.30 -8.63
C VAL A 444 3.47 0.55 -7.27
N PRO A 445 2.74 0.88 -6.19
CA PRO A 445 3.37 1.14 -4.89
C PRO A 445 4.03 -0.13 -4.35
N ASN A 446 5.07 0.04 -3.52
CA ASN A 446 5.73 -1.08 -2.87
C ASN A 446 4.75 -1.86 -1.99
N GLY A 447 4.76 -3.19 -2.10
CA GLY A 447 3.83 -4.06 -1.40
C GLY A 447 2.46 -4.20 -2.06
N ALA A 448 2.22 -3.60 -3.26
CA ALA A 448 1.00 -3.85 -4.03
C ALA A 448 0.83 -5.34 -4.31
N VAL A 449 -0.38 -5.85 -4.11
CA VAL A 449 -0.70 -7.25 -4.33
C VAL A 449 -0.85 -7.50 -5.83
N LEU A 450 0.06 -8.28 -6.38
CA LEU A 450 0.07 -8.66 -7.79
C LEU A 450 -0.74 -9.93 -8.03
N LYS A 451 -0.77 -10.81 -7.03
CA LYS A 451 -1.48 -12.09 -7.08
C LYS A 451 -1.75 -12.60 -5.67
N ASN A 452 -2.92 -13.21 -5.49
CA ASN A 452 -3.29 -13.92 -4.28
C ASN A 452 -3.35 -15.43 -4.55
N ASP A 453 -2.72 -16.21 -3.69
CA ASP A 453 -2.89 -17.65 -3.58
C ASP A 453 -3.52 -17.99 -2.21
N VAL A 454 -4.36 -19.01 -2.17
CA VAL A 454 -5.04 -19.42 -0.93
C VAL A 454 -4.46 -20.73 -0.43
N THR A 455 -4.12 -20.77 0.84
CA THR A 455 -3.79 -22.02 1.55
C THR A 455 -4.89 -22.34 2.53
N VAL A 456 -5.46 -23.54 2.45
CA VAL A 456 -6.45 -24.08 3.38
C VAL A 456 -5.85 -25.30 4.07
N GLN A 457 -5.87 -25.31 5.39
CA GLN A 457 -5.43 -26.44 6.19
C GLN A 457 -6.59 -27.01 6.98
N THR A 458 -6.78 -28.31 6.88
CA THR A 458 -7.69 -29.05 7.75
C THR A 458 -6.98 -30.26 8.34
N THR A 459 -7.21 -30.49 9.63
CA THR A 459 -6.71 -31.67 10.33
C THR A 459 -7.84 -32.63 10.73
N ALA A 460 -9.06 -32.41 10.20
CA ALA A 460 -10.24 -33.14 10.60
C ALA A 460 -10.41 -34.43 9.81
N ALA A 461 -10.38 -35.56 10.49
CA ALA A 461 -10.67 -36.87 9.92
C ALA A 461 -12.16 -37.07 9.50
N SER A 462 -13.07 -36.19 9.93
CA SER A 462 -14.52 -36.31 9.70
C SER A 462 -15.12 -35.28 8.73
N ALA A 463 -14.30 -34.35 8.22
CA ALA A 463 -14.72 -33.40 7.22
C ALA A 463 -13.67 -33.36 6.11
N THR A 464 -14.13 -33.35 4.88
CA THR A 464 -13.26 -33.06 3.76
C THR A 464 -13.42 -31.59 3.44
N VAL A 465 -12.35 -30.84 3.61
CA VAL A 465 -12.15 -29.59 2.89
C VAL A 465 -11.48 -29.98 1.59
N ASP A 466 -12.09 -29.62 0.49
CA ASP A 466 -11.49 -29.86 -0.81
C ASP A 466 -10.41 -28.79 -1.04
N GLU A 467 -9.20 -29.06 -0.53
CA GLU A 467 -8.05 -28.15 -0.63
C GLU A 467 -7.70 -27.82 -2.09
N THR A 468 -8.04 -28.73 -3.02
CA THR A 468 -7.75 -28.52 -4.44
C THR A 468 -8.67 -27.47 -5.08
N LYS A 469 -9.76 -27.10 -4.39
CA LYS A 469 -10.73 -26.11 -4.86
C LYS A 469 -10.67 -24.79 -4.12
N ALA A 470 -9.82 -24.65 -3.12
CA ALA A 470 -9.61 -23.36 -2.47
C ALA A 470 -8.77 -22.47 -3.40
N THR A 471 -9.43 -21.52 -4.05
CA THR A 471 -8.84 -20.61 -5.02
C THR A 471 -9.42 -19.22 -4.86
N MET A 472 -8.70 -18.20 -5.35
CA MET A 472 -9.33 -16.91 -5.57
C MET A 472 -10.27 -17.00 -6.77
N THR A 473 -11.48 -16.46 -6.65
CA THR A 473 -12.40 -16.32 -7.78
C THR A 473 -11.85 -15.34 -8.80
N LYS A 474 -12.38 -15.37 -10.03
CA LYS A 474 -12.19 -14.26 -10.96
C LYS A 474 -12.93 -13.03 -10.42
N HIS A 475 -12.47 -11.84 -10.81
CA HIS A 475 -13.15 -10.60 -10.46
C HIS A 475 -14.58 -10.59 -11.01
N ASP A 476 -15.52 -10.17 -10.17
CA ASP A 476 -16.87 -9.86 -10.60
C ASP A 476 -16.95 -8.48 -11.30
N ASP A 477 -18.15 -8.07 -11.71
CA ASP A 477 -18.37 -6.79 -12.40
C ASP A 477 -18.03 -5.57 -11.51
N SER A 478 -18.09 -5.73 -10.18
CA SER A 478 -17.67 -4.72 -9.20
C SER A 478 -16.17 -4.72 -8.93
N GLY A 479 -15.44 -5.69 -9.46
CA GLY A 479 -14.01 -5.84 -9.25
C GLY A 479 -13.61 -6.70 -8.05
N ASN A 480 -14.58 -7.30 -7.34
CA ASN A 480 -14.31 -8.16 -6.20
C ASN A 480 -13.79 -9.53 -6.62
N ALA A 481 -12.86 -10.06 -5.83
CA ALA A 481 -12.45 -11.47 -5.87
C ALA A 481 -12.56 -12.07 -4.47
N TYR A 482 -13.02 -13.31 -4.39
CA TYR A 482 -13.31 -14.00 -3.15
C TYR A 482 -12.42 -15.22 -2.95
N ILE A 483 -12.19 -15.56 -1.69
CA ILE A 483 -11.57 -16.82 -1.30
C ILE A 483 -12.65 -17.89 -1.37
N ASN A 484 -12.58 -18.73 -2.42
CA ASN A 484 -13.56 -19.79 -2.67
C ASN A 484 -13.10 -21.08 -1.99
N MET A 485 -13.92 -21.65 -1.14
CA MET A 485 -13.67 -22.94 -0.50
C MET A 485 -14.94 -23.75 -0.30
N GLN A 486 -14.79 -25.08 -0.13
CA GLN A 486 -15.88 -25.99 0.11
C GLN A 486 -15.64 -26.81 1.37
N ILE A 487 -16.65 -26.89 2.24
CA ILE A 487 -16.65 -27.72 3.45
C ILE A 487 -17.78 -28.73 3.38
N THR A 488 -17.44 -30.02 3.54
CA THR A 488 -18.41 -31.12 3.47
C THR A 488 -18.49 -31.87 4.79
N ASN A 489 -19.69 -31.98 5.39
CA ASN A 489 -19.92 -32.80 6.55
C ASN A 489 -20.29 -34.23 6.12
N GLN A 490 -19.72 -35.19 6.85
CA GLN A 490 -19.99 -36.60 6.64
C GLN A 490 -21.25 -37.02 7.40
N LYS A 491 -22.08 -37.83 6.73
CA LYS A 491 -23.21 -38.47 7.39
C LYS A 491 -22.73 -39.36 8.52
N GLN A 492 -23.36 -39.25 9.67
CA GLN A 492 -23.09 -40.16 10.78
C GLN A 492 -23.59 -41.55 10.44
N PHE A 493 -22.78 -42.55 10.73
CA PHE A 493 -23.22 -43.92 10.67
C PHE A 493 -24.10 -44.18 11.89
N MET A 494 -25.40 -44.17 11.71
CA MET A 494 -26.33 -44.64 12.72
C MET A 494 -26.39 -46.16 12.62
N LEU A 495 -25.91 -46.84 13.65
CA LEU A 495 -26.25 -48.24 13.81
C LEU A 495 -27.78 -48.35 13.82
N PRO A 496 -28.37 -49.25 13.06
CA PRO A 496 -29.80 -49.45 13.13
C PRO A 496 -30.17 -49.68 14.62
N MET A 497 -31.06 -48.85 15.15
CA MET A 497 -31.67 -49.16 16.43
C MET A 497 -32.52 -50.41 16.25
N THR A 498 -31.89 -51.54 16.40
CA THR A 498 -32.60 -52.82 16.42
C THR A 498 -33.31 -52.94 17.76
N GLY A 499 -34.38 -52.16 17.93
CA GLY A 499 -35.38 -52.36 18.97
C GLY A 499 -36.36 -53.48 18.56
N GLY A 500 -35.86 -54.66 18.37
CA GLY A 500 -36.66 -55.79 18.00
C GLY A 500 -35.89 -57.10 18.23
N ALA A 501 -36.48 -58.26 18.01
CA ALA A 501 -35.94 -59.60 18.25
C ALA A 501 -34.49 -59.88 17.77
N GLY A 502 -33.91 -59.00 16.90
CA GLY A 502 -32.51 -59.03 16.48
C GLY A 502 -31.49 -58.78 17.59
N ASN A 503 -31.81 -58.01 18.61
CA ASN A 503 -30.89 -57.80 19.74
C ASN A 503 -30.76 -59.07 20.62
N TYR A 504 -31.82 -59.84 20.70
CA TYR A 504 -31.76 -61.11 21.43
C TYR A 504 -30.90 -62.13 20.68
N LEU A 505 -30.94 -62.15 19.36
CA LEU A 505 -30.11 -63.03 18.52
C LEU A 505 -28.62 -62.70 18.63
N LEU A 506 -28.24 -61.41 18.67
CA LEU A 506 -26.85 -60.99 18.86
C LEU A 506 -26.32 -61.26 20.24
N ILE A 507 -27.15 -61.11 21.28
CA ILE A 507 -26.79 -61.43 22.68
C ILE A 507 -26.63 -62.95 22.80
N ILE A 508 -27.52 -63.73 22.21
CA ILE A 508 -27.44 -65.21 22.22
C ILE A 508 -26.21 -65.68 21.43
N ALA A 509 -25.91 -65.11 20.28
CA ALA A 509 -24.71 -65.46 19.52
C ALA A 509 -23.42 -65.04 20.27
N GLY A 510 -23.41 -63.86 20.97
CA GLY A 510 -22.29 -63.42 21.76
C GLY A 510 -22.04 -64.33 23.01
N VAL A 511 -23.07 -64.82 23.62
CA VAL A 511 -22.95 -65.73 24.79
C VAL A 511 -22.47 -67.13 24.35
N VAL A 512 -22.86 -67.59 23.13
CA VAL A 512 -22.38 -68.89 22.61
C VAL A 512 -20.91 -68.82 22.21
N VAL A 513 -20.42 -67.64 21.69
CA VAL A 513 -19.01 -67.49 21.36
C VAL A 513 -18.11 -67.25 22.56
N ALA A 514 -18.64 -66.71 23.66
CA ALA A 514 -17.89 -66.49 24.90
C ALA A 514 -17.89 -67.72 25.82
N GLY A 515 -18.65 -68.72 25.49
CA GLY A 515 -18.80 -69.98 26.27
C GLY A 515 -18.11 -71.21 25.70
N CYS A 516 -17.27 -71.07 24.62
CA CYS A 516 -16.42 -72.10 24.08
C CYS A 516 -14.96 -71.87 24.36
#